data_fd64167db7ac3d4f73ac7f01904aede7
#
_entry.id   fd64167db7ac3d4f73ac7f01904aede7
#
_cell.length_a   1.000
_cell.length_b   1.000
_cell.length_c   1.000
_cell.angle_alpha   90.00
_cell.angle_beta   90.00
_cell.angle_gamma   90.00
#
_symmetry.space_group_name_H-M   'P 1'
#
loop_
_entity.id
_entity.type
_entity.pdbx_description
1 polymer ?
#
loop_
_entity_poly.entity_id
_entity_poly.type
_entity_poly.pdbx_seq_one_letter_code
_entity_poly.pdbx_strand_id
1 'polypeptide(L)'
;MEKKTILVFGSGHLAYRLIEKLHAGNYQVVHATVNDINALSQSVSILENLRRFFSELNTDTIKMVYLIDEKDEINLQLIIALISLYPEMPVTASLFNESLIPHLRSHRNKVLIFNPAKIAAPCFVEALSQPLDRKIEVKTENKILRTSFQKKDTLIKKLLISFIIVILTAVLFFHFYEKLSWIDSFYFVIVTVATVGYGDINLAASSPLSKIAGIILILSSTFFIWMIFSLTIDRILKKRIMLALGRKKYHLKDHIVLCGLGRLGYFIAEELLQKGERVIIIEQNENSRYLDYFRQLGADIYIGDGRLSKVLDDTNVAEARALISVINDDSINLEIGLNSRSFQPGIRLILRIFDEQIAKKIKEYLNIHLTLSASDIADEKFYEVLK
;
A
#
# COMPACT_ATOMS: atom_id res chain seq x y z
N MET A 1 40.45 18.65 -28.38
CA MET A 1 40.18 17.80 -27.19
C MET A 1 39.09 16.80 -27.59
N GLU A 2 39.44 15.51 -27.67
CA GLU A 2 38.44 14.48 -27.91
C GLU A 2 37.39 14.52 -26.81
N LYS A 3 36.13 14.56 -27.19
CA LYS A 3 35.03 14.52 -26.22
C LYS A 3 35.00 13.13 -25.59
N LYS A 4 35.16 13.10 -24.26
CA LYS A 4 35.09 11.85 -23.50
C LYS A 4 33.64 11.31 -23.59
N THR A 5 33.52 10.08 -24.01
CA THR A 5 32.23 9.38 -24.18
C THR A 5 31.76 8.80 -22.84
N ILE A 6 30.48 8.93 -22.53
CA ILE A 6 29.82 8.30 -21.38
C ILE A 6 28.75 7.36 -21.91
N LEU A 7 28.77 6.14 -21.45
CA LEU A 7 27.76 5.15 -21.76
C LEU A 7 26.72 5.11 -20.65
N VAL A 8 25.44 5.10 -21.04
CA VAL A 8 24.34 4.98 -20.08
C VAL A 8 23.46 3.81 -20.51
N PHE A 9 23.49 2.74 -19.73
CA PHE A 9 22.60 1.59 -19.90
C PHE A 9 21.46 1.66 -18.90
N GLY A 10 20.24 1.68 -19.41
CA GLY A 10 19.05 1.64 -18.55
C GLY A 10 17.88 2.41 -19.13
N SER A 11 16.77 2.16 -18.51
CA SER A 11 15.48 2.78 -18.80
C SER A 11 14.91 3.44 -17.53
N GLY A 12 13.92 4.32 -17.72
CA GLY A 12 13.21 4.95 -16.61
C GLY A 12 13.72 6.35 -16.23
N HIS A 13 13.18 6.84 -15.15
CA HIS A 13 13.28 8.24 -14.77
C HIS A 13 14.71 8.68 -14.40
N LEU A 14 15.47 7.84 -13.72
CA LEU A 14 16.85 8.15 -13.33
C LEU A 14 17.75 8.26 -14.57
N ALA A 15 17.61 7.32 -15.53
CA ALA A 15 18.36 7.33 -16.76
C ALA A 15 18.11 8.60 -17.55
N TYR A 16 16.82 8.96 -17.71
CA TYR A 16 16.42 10.18 -18.40
C TYR A 16 17.06 11.42 -17.78
N ARG A 17 16.96 11.61 -16.47
CA ARG A 17 17.52 12.78 -15.78
C ARG A 17 19.04 12.85 -15.84
N LEU A 18 19.71 11.74 -15.66
CA LEU A 18 21.17 11.69 -15.75
C LEU A 18 21.65 12.03 -17.17
N ILE A 19 20.99 11.52 -18.22
CA ILE A 19 21.31 11.81 -19.60
C ILE A 19 21.14 13.32 -19.90
N GLU A 20 20.03 13.91 -19.46
CA GLU A 20 19.76 15.34 -19.61
C GLU A 20 20.88 16.19 -18.97
N LYS A 21 21.30 15.82 -17.76
CA LYS A 21 22.36 16.48 -17.00
C LYS A 21 23.75 16.30 -17.63
N LEU A 22 24.03 15.12 -18.19
CA LEU A 22 25.26 14.85 -18.91
C LEU A 22 25.36 15.68 -20.22
N HIS A 23 24.27 15.81 -20.95
CA HIS A 23 24.20 16.68 -22.14
C HIS A 23 24.44 18.16 -21.78
N ALA A 24 23.82 18.63 -20.69
CA ALA A 24 24.05 19.97 -20.17
C ALA A 24 25.54 20.20 -19.76
N GLY A 25 26.22 19.15 -19.31
CA GLY A 25 27.64 19.14 -18.99
C GLY A 25 28.57 18.98 -20.20
N ASN A 26 28.08 19.05 -21.44
CA ASN A 26 28.80 18.90 -22.71
C ASN A 26 29.54 17.56 -22.90
N TYR A 27 29.05 16.47 -22.25
CA TYR A 27 29.55 15.13 -22.50
C TYR A 27 28.90 14.52 -23.76
N GLN A 28 29.66 13.65 -24.44
CA GLN A 28 29.09 12.80 -25.48
C GLN A 28 28.46 11.58 -24.82
N VAL A 29 27.15 11.43 -24.95
CA VAL A 29 26.40 10.34 -24.30
C VAL A 29 25.97 9.33 -25.34
N VAL A 30 26.24 8.06 -25.08
CA VAL A 30 25.68 6.93 -25.80
C VAL A 30 24.71 6.23 -24.86
N HIS A 31 23.43 6.24 -25.20
CA HIS A 31 22.39 5.60 -24.45
C HIS A 31 21.96 4.29 -25.11
N ALA A 32 21.84 3.23 -24.32
CA ALA A 32 21.31 1.96 -24.78
C ALA A 32 20.45 1.30 -23.68
N THR A 33 19.47 0.56 -24.11
CA THR A 33 18.69 -0.34 -23.25
C THR A 33 19.13 -1.80 -23.49
N VAL A 34 18.73 -2.71 -22.59
CA VAL A 34 18.99 -4.14 -22.81
C VAL A 34 18.33 -4.66 -24.09
N ASN A 35 17.20 -4.09 -24.47
CA ASN A 35 16.52 -4.44 -25.71
C ASN A 35 17.36 -4.04 -26.93
N ASP A 36 18.03 -2.88 -26.90
CA ASP A 36 18.91 -2.44 -27.98
C ASP A 36 20.13 -3.35 -28.10
N ILE A 37 20.72 -3.75 -26.96
CA ILE A 37 21.84 -4.67 -26.93
C ILE A 37 21.45 -6.06 -27.48
N ASN A 38 20.26 -6.55 -27.09
CA ASN A 38 19.76 -7.85 -27.54
C ASN A 38 19.35 -7.83 -29.02
N ALA A 39 18.94 -6.69 -29.55
CA ALA A 39 18.59 -6.53 -30.99
C ALA A 39 19.82 -6.65 -31.91
N LEU A 40 21.02 -6.34 -31.42
CA LEU A 40 22.26 -6.41 -32.17
C LEU A 40 22.73 -7.88 -32.43
N SER A 41 22.19 -8.84 -31.70
CA SER A 41 22.58 -10.22 -31.77
C SER A 41 21.39 -11.17 -31.59
N GLN A 42 21.35 -12.25 -32.33
CA GLN A 42 20.40 -13.35 -32.11
C GLN A 42 20.84 -14.27 -30.95
N SER A 43 21.93 -13.93 -30.27
CA SER A 43 22.45 -14.72 -29.14
C SER A 43 21.65 -14.48 -27.88
N VAL A 44 21.43 -15.53 -27.09
CA VAL A 44 20.79 -15.50 -25.79
C VAL A 44 21.76 -14.97 -24.69
N SER A 45 23.06 -14.91 -24.99
CA SER A 45 24.11 -14.54 -24.02
C SER A 45 24.32 -13.03 -24.00
N ILE A 46 24.06 -12.43 -22.85
CA ILE A 46 24.31 -10.98 -22.60
C ILE A 46 25.79 -10.63 -22.76
N LEU A 47 26.71 -11.57 -22.47
CA LEU A 47 28.15 -11.37 -22.63
C LEU A 47 28.54 -11.20 -24.11
N GLU A 48 27.95 -11.99 -24.98
CA GLU A 48 28.21 -11.94 -26.41
C GLU A 48 27.61 -10.70 -27.06
N ASN A 49 26.40 -10.33 -26.62
CA ASN A 49 25.73 -9.12 -27.05
C ASN A 49 26.49 -7.86 -26.63
N LEU A 50 27.00 -7.80 -25.40
CA LEU A 50 27.85 -6.70 -24.94
C LEU A 50 29.19 -6.66 -25.69
N ARG A 51 29.84 -7.78 -25.90
CA ARG A 51 31.11 -7.82 -26.68
C ARG A 51 30.90 -7.21 -28.06
N ARG A 52 29.81 -7.56 -28.74
CA ARG A 52 29.46 -7.00 -30.04
C ARG A 52 29.18 -5.51 -29.96
N PHE A 53 28.38 -5.07 -29.04
CA PHE A 53 28.09 -3.64 -28.79
C PHE A 53 29.39 -2.84 -28.59
N PHE A 54 30.30 -3.32 -27.73
CA PHE A 54 31.57 -2.65 -27.48
C PHE A 54 32.57 -2.74 -28.65
N SER A 55 32.46 -3.74 -29.54
CA SER A 55 33.32 -3.80 -30.71
C SER A 55 33.05 -2.70 -31.76
N GLU A 56 31.86 -2.08 -31.69
CA GLU A 56 31.48 -0.97 -32.53
C GLU A 56 31.89 0.41 -31.92
N LEU A 57 32.39 0.41 -30.68
CA LEU A 57 32.76 1.61 -29.95
C LEU A 57 34.28 1.66 -29.69
N ASN A 58 34.83 2.86 -29.74
CA ASN A 58 36.20 3.07 -29.27
C ASN A 58 36.25 3.06 -27.73
N THR A 59 36.66 1.94 -27.14
CA THR A 59 36.67 1.74 -25.69
C THR A 59 37.64 2.70 -24.96
N ASP A 60 38.69 3.19 -25.62
CA ASP A 60 39.69 4.08 -25.01
C ASP A 60 39.13 5.50 -24.77
N THR A 61 38.05 5.86 -25.46
CA THR A 61 37.41 7.16 -25.26
C THR A 61 36.36 7.15 -24.16
N ILE A 62 36.00 5.97 -23.63
CA ILE A 62 34.95 5.82 -22.61
C ILE A 62 35.47 6.25 -21.25
N LYS A 63 34.87 7.32 -20.70
CA LYS A 63 35.22 7.83 -19.36
C LYS A 63 34.50 7.04 -18.25
N MET A 64 33.21 6.67 -18.48
CA MET A 64 32.37 6.05 -17.47
C MET A 64 31.25 5.26 -18.13
N VAL A 65 30.84 4.17 -17.49
CA VAL A 65 29.65 3.42 -17.82
C VAL A 65 28.65 3.47 -16.69
N TYR A 66 27.45 3.94 -16.95
CA TYR A 66 26.33 3.94 -16.02
C TYR A 66 25.39 2.77 -16.31
N LEU A 67 25.06 2.00 -15.26
CA LEU A 67 24.13 0.88 -15.30
C LEU A 67 22.97 1.23 -14.36
N ILE A 68 21.91 1.81 -14.91
CA ILE A 68 20.85 2.47 -14.13
C ILE A 68 19.45 2.11 -14.61
N ASP A 69 19.27 0.84 -14.98
CA ASP A 69 17.93 0.33 -15.28
C ASP A 69 17.06 0.27 -14.02
N GLU A 70 15.75 0.28 -14.21
CA GLU A 70 14.79 0.17 -13.09
C GLU A 70 14.80 -1.21 -12.43
N LYS A 71 15.30 -2.24 -13.12
CA LYS A 71 15.35 -3.62 -12.62
C LYS A 71 16.75 -3.97 -12.14
N ASP A 72 16.88 -4.34 -10.86
CA ASP A 72 18.16 -4.77 -10.28
C ASP A 72 18.78 -5.96 -11.00
N GLU A 73 17.92 -6.86 -11.50
CA GLU A 73 18.38 -8.06 -12.22
C GLU A 73 19.16 -7.69 -13.49
N ILE A 74 18.69 -6.66 -14.21
CA ILE A 74 19.35 -6.15 -15.42
C ILE A 74 20.70 -5.50 -15.05
N ASN A 75 20.69 -4.61 -14.08
CA ASN A 75 21.91 -3.95 -13.63
C ASN A 75 22.95 -4.95 -13.11
N LEU A 76 22.51 -5.95 -12.34
CA LEU A 76 23.40 -7.01 -11.84
C LEU A 76 24.03 -7.82 -12.97
N GLN A 77 23.24 -8.25 -13.96
CA GLN A 77 23.74 -8.98 -15.13
C GLN A 77 24.77 -8.14 -15.90
N LEU A 78 24.49 -6.86 -16.14
CA LEU A 78 25.39 -5.94 -16.83
C LEU A 78 26.68 -5.68 -16.01
N ILE A 79 26.59 -5.53 -14.69
CA ILE A 79 27.76 -5.39 -13.82
C ILE A 79 28.68 -6.60 -13.96
N ILE A 80 28.13 -7.81 -13.81
CA ILE A 80 28.90 -9.06 -13.87
C ILE A 80 29.56 -9.21 -15.27
N ALA A 81 28.78 -8.96 -16.32
CA ALA A 81 29.27 -9.07 -17.68
C ALA A 81 30.39 -8.05 -17.98
N LEU A 82 30.24 -6.79 -17.58
CA LEU A 82 31.25 -5.76 -17.79
C LEU A 82 32.53 -6.01 -16.98
N ILE A 83 32.42 -6.44 -15.73
CA ILE A 83 33.59 -6.81 -14.91
C ILE A 83 34.37 -7.97 -15.56
N SER A 84 33.67 -8.90 -16.19
CA SER A 84 34.27 -10.06 -16.85
C SER A 84 34.96 -9.68 -18.14
N LEU A 85 34.36 -8.80 -18.96
CA LEU A 85 34.88 -8.43 -20.27
C LEU A 85 35.89 -7.28 -20.25
N TYR A 86 35.62 -6.28 -19.41
CA TYR A 86 36.36 -5.01 -19.32
C TYR A 86 36.69 -4.63 -17.88
N PRO A 87 37.61 -5.37 -17.24
CA PRO A 87 37.86 -5.24 -15.79
C PRO A 87 38.34 -3.88 -15.33
N GLU A 88 38.97 -3.10 -16.19
CA GLU A 88 39.51 -1.77 -15.87
C GLU A 88 38.54 -0.63 -16.15
N MET A 89 37.39 -0.91 -16.73
CA MET A 89 36.40 0.08 -17.10
C MET A 89 35.69 0.67 -15.86
N PRO A 90 35.65 1.99 -15.69
CA PRO A 90 34.93 2.59 -14.59
C PRO A 90 33.42 2.39 -14.75
N VAL A 91 32.77 1.78 -13.75
CA VAL A 91 31.34 1.50 -13.77
C VAL A 91 30.67 2.15 -12.56
N THR A 92 29.57 2.83 -12.81
CA THR A 92 28.66 3.32 -11.76
C THR A 92 27.28 2.70 -11.96
N ALA A 93 26.78 2.02 -10.96
CA ALA A 93 25.52 1.27 -11.08
C ALA A 93 24.49 1.63 -10.00
N SER A 94 23.23 1.41 -10.32
CA SER A 94 22.14 1.47 -9.34
C SER A 94 21.74 0.05 -8.92
N LEU A 95 21.64 -0.18 -7.59
CA LEU A 95 21.03 -1.38 -7.02
C LEU A 95 20.20 -1.01 -5.79
N PHE A 96 18.98 -1.49 -5.75
CA PHE A 96 18.08 -1.32 -4.60
C PHE A 96 18.31 -2.40 -3.54
N ASN A 97 18.74 -3.59 -3.95
CA ASN A 97 19.08 -4.67 -3.03
C ASN A 97 20.49 -4.46 -2.45
N GLU A 98 20.55 -3.83 -1.29
CA GLU A 98 21.83 -3.52 -0.63
C GLU A 98 22.64 -4.74 -0.20
N SER A 99 22.00 -5.90 0.01
CA SER A 99 22.70 -7.13 0.40
C SER A 99 23.69 -7.61 -0.67
N LEU A 100 23.49 -7.24 -1.93
CA LEU A 100 24.37 -7.60 -3.04
C LEU A 100 25.59 -6.69 -3.17
N ILE A 101 25.51 -5.46 -2.65
CA ILE A 101 26.57 -4.43 -2.81
C ILE A 101 27.93 -4.88 -2.25
N PRO A 102 28.02 -5.46 -1.03
CA PRO A 102 29.31 -5.90 -0.49
C PRO A 102 29.98 -6.97 -1.36
N HIS A 103 29.21 -7.89 -1.94
CA HIS A 103 29.73 -8.96 -2.77
C HIS A 103 30.27 -8.46 -4.12
N LEU A 104 29.71 -7.39 -4.65
CA LEU A 104 30.16 -6.79 -5.91
C LEU A 104 31.37 -5.87 -5.71
N ARG A 105 31.46 -5.16 -4.58
CA ARG A 105 32.60 -4.29 -4.24
C ARG A 105 33.87 -5.05 -3.89
N SER A 106 33.77 -6.24 -3.33
CA SER A 106 34.95 -7.01 -2.86
C SER A 106 35.91 -7.40 -3.97
N HIS A 107 35.49 -7.34 -5.24
CA HIS A 107 36.28 -7.83 -6.35
C HIS A 107 37.01 -6.75 -7.15
N ARG A 108 36.66 -5.44 -7.04
CA ARG A 108 37.35 -4.34 -7.76
C ARG A 108 37.03 -2.93 -7.24
N ASN A 109 38.06 -2.08 -7.18
CA ASN A 109 37.97 -0.70 -6.70
C ASN A 109 37.29 0.28 -7.69
N LYS A 110 36.92 -0.14 -8.91
CA LYS A 110 36.37 0.73 -9.97
C LYS A 110 34.86 0.66 -10.17
N VAL A 111 34.17 -0.18 -9.38
CA VAL A 111 32.68 -0.27 -9.45
C VAL A 111 32.08 0.49 -8.28
N LEU A 112 31.37 1.57 -8.59
CA LEU A 112 30.59 2.34 -7.62
C LEU A 112 29.12 1.93 -7.73
N ILE A 113 28.51 1.61 -6.61
CA ILE A 113 27.11 1.20 -6.57
C ILE A 113 26.35 2.08 -5.59
N PHE A 114 25.26 2.65 -6.05
CA PHE A 114 24.37 3.50 -5.28
C PHE A 114 22.96 2.93 -5.25
N ASN A 115 22.24 3.23 -4.16
CA ASN A 115 20.82 2.94 -4.05
C ASN A 115 20.04 4.27 -4.19
N PRO A 116 19.36 4.49 -5.35
CA PRO A 116 18.68 5.76 -5.59
C PRO A 116 17.57 6.07 -4.59
N ALA A 117 16.85 5.05 -4.14
CA ALA A 117 15.77 5.21 -3.16
C ALA A 117 16.30 5.62 -1.79
N LYS A 118 17.43 5.03 -1.36
CA LYS A 118 18.10 5.37 -0.10
C LYS A 118 18.66 6.79 -0.10
N ILE A 119 19.18 7.24 -1.26
CA ILE A 119 19.68 8.61 -1.42
C ILE A 119 18.54 9.62 -1.32
N ALA A 120 17.38 9.30 -1.93
CA ALA A 120 16.26 10.22 -1.98
C ALA A 120 15.41 10.26 -0.68
N ALA A 121 15.33 9.17 0.08
CA ALA A 121 14.45 9.06 1.23
C ALA A 121 14.65 10.16 2.29
N PRO A 122 15.86 10.54 2.70
CA PRO A 122 16.08 11.61 3.68
C PRO A 122 15.43 12.92 3.28
N CYS A 123 15.45 13.30 2.01
CA CYS A 123 14.84 14.53 1.54
C CYS A 123 13.32 14.55 1.76
N PHE A 124 12.65 13.40 1.60
CA PHE A 124 11.21 13.27 1.89
C PHE A 124 10.93 13.39 3.40
N VAL A 125 11.79 12.87 4.23
CA VAL A 125 11.64 12.94 5.69
C VAL A 125 11.98 14.35 6.20
N GLU A 126 13.03 14.99 5.71
CA GLU A 126 13.40 16.37 6.04
C GLU A 126 12.31 17.36 5.62
N ALA A 127 11.58 17.07 4.55
CA ALA A 127 10.44 17.87 4.10
C ALA A 127 9.33 18.00 5.15
N LEU A 128 9.27 17.12 6.14
CA LEU A 128 8.32 17.22 7.26
C LEU A 128 8.59 18.43 8.16
N SER A 129 9.83 18.87 8.28
CA SER A 129 10.25 19.97 9.15
C SER A 129 10.45 21.29 8.42
N GLN A 130 10.46 21.30 7.08
CA GLN A 130 10.64 22.53 6.31
C GLN A 130 9.53 23.54 6.60
N PRO A 131 9.84 24.86 6.70
CA PRO A 131 8.81 25.87 6.89
C PRO A 131 7.83 25.89 5.71
N LEU A 132 6.57 26.18 5.98
CA LEU A 132 5.56 26.32 4.93
C LEU A 132 5.65 27.73 4.33
N ASP A 133 5.95 27.82 3.05
CA ASP A 133 6.14 29.09 2.35
C ASP A 133 4.83 29.92 2.24
N ARG A 134 3.67 29.34 2.47
CA ARG A 134 2.36 30.02 2.40
C ARG A 134 1.38 29.50 3.46
N LYS A 135 0.65 30.45 4.09
CA LYS A 135 -0.59 30.11 4.80
C LYS A 135 -1.63 29.66 3.77
N ILE A 136 -2.09 28.42 3.89
CA ILE A 136 -3.12 27.90 3.00
C ILE A 136 -4.44 28.53 3.42
N GLU A 137 -4.92 29.50 2.66
CA GLU A 137 -6.31 29.94 2.71
C GLU A 137 -7.17 28.91 1.99
N VAL A 138 -7.68 27.94 2.74
CA VAL A 138 -8.62 26.97 2.18
C VAL A 138 -10.01 27.60 2.20
N LYS A 139 -10.50 27.99 1.04
CA LYS A 139 -11.93 28.22 0.86
C LYS A 139 -12.64 26.87 0.99
N THR A 140 -13.21 26.65 2.16
CA THR A 140 -13.95 25.42 2.47
C THR A 140 -15.35 25.50 1.84
N GLU A 141 -15.43 25.22 0.56
CA GLU A 141 -16.75 25.16 -0.13
C GLU A 141 -17.29 23.73 -0.32
N ASN A 142 -16.59 22.71 0.09
CA ASN A 142 -17.12 21.34 0.01
C ASN A 142 -17.15 20.69 1.38
N LYS A 143 -18.30 20.86 2.07
CA LYS A 143 -18.75 19.88 3.04
C LYS A 143 -18.94 18.56 2.30
N ILE A 144 -17.87 17.80 2.12
CA ILE A 144 -18.00 16.39 1.71
C ILE A 144 -18.89 15.80 2.78
N LEU A 145 -20.08 15.40 2.35
CA LEU A 145 -20.98 14.60 3.15
C LEU A 145 -20.14 13.48 3.76
N ARG A 146 -19.78 13.63 5.02
CA ARG A 146 -19.37 12.50 5.86
C ARG A 146 -20.59 11.59 5.93
N THR A 147 -20.86 10.92 4.83
CA THR A 147 -21.77 9.78 4.84
C THR A 147 -21.04 8.74 5.65
N SER A 148 -21.25 8.81 6.95
CA SER A 148 -20.97 7.70 7.84
C SER A 148 -21.69 6.48 7.24
N PHE A 149 -20.97 5.72 6.43
CA PHE A 149 -21.41 4.41 5.97
C PHE A 149 -21.37 3.39 7.12
N GLN A 150 -21.73 3.81 8.32
CA GLN A 150 -22.19 2.89 9.33
C GLN A 150 -23.59 2.40 8.90
N LYS A 151 -23.62 1.50 7.94
CA LYS A 151 -24.78 0.65 7.74
C LYS A 151 -24.92 -0.14 9.04
N LYS A 152 -25.66 0.46 9.98
CA LYS A 152 -26.03 -0.19 11.23
C LYS A 152 -26.69 -1.48 10.82
N ASP A 153 -26.06 -2.62 11.11
CA ASP A 153 -26.57 -3.93 10.73
C ASP A 153 -27.89 -4.18 11.48
N THR A 154 -28.94 -3.66 10.89
CA THR A 154 -30.31 -3.79 11.43
C THR A 154 -30.86 -5.19 11.25
N LEU A 155 -30.25 -6.01 10.39
CA LEU A 155 -30.77 -7.34 10.02
C LEU A 155 -30.76 -8.30 11.23
N ILE A 156 -29.64 -8.44 11.94
CA ILE A 156 -29.60 -9.31 13.13
C ILE A 156 -30.55 -8.80 14.22
N LYS A 157 -30.65 -7.48 14.42
CA LYS A 157 -31.62 -6.94 15.38
C LYS A 157 -33.05 -7.28 14.98
N LYS A 158 -33.41 -7.17 13.71
CA LYS A 158 -34.73 -7.54 13.20
C LYS A 158 -35.02 -9.04 13.40
N LEU A 159 -34.02 -9.90 13.12
CA LEU A 159 -34.13 -11.33 13.33
C LEU A 159 -34.32 -11.70 14.80
N LEU A 160 -33.54 -11.09 15.70
CA LEU A 160 -33.71 -11.30 17.13
C LEU A 160 -35.08 -10.86 17.63
N ILE A 161 -35.55 -9.70 17.17
CA ILE A 161 -36.90 -9.22 17.51
C ILE A 161 -37.98 -10.19 16.97
N SER A 162 -37.88 -10.63 15.70
CA SER A 162 -38.87 -11.57 15.15
C SER A 162 -38.81 -12.92 15.86
N PHE A 163 -37.66 -13.39 16.28
CA PHE A 163 -37.50 -14.62 17.05
C PHE A 163 -38.16 -14.49 18.44
N ILE A 164 -37.97 -13.37 19.13
CA ILE A 164 -38.66 -13.07 20.41
C ILE A 164 -40.19 -13.05 20.22
N ILE A 165 -40.66 -12.47 19.12
CA ILE A 165 -42.10 -12.45 18.81
C ILE A 165 -42.66 -13.87 18.64
N VAL A 166 -41.93 -14.74 17.94
CA VAL A 166 -42.34 -16.16 17.77
C VAL A 166 -42.42 -16.87 19.11
N ILE A 167 -41.42 -16.69 19.99
CA ILE A 167 -41.42 -17.27 21.34
C ILE A 167 -42.64 -16.77 22.14
N LEU A 168 -42.86 -15.47 22.18
CA LEU A 168 -43.96 -14.87 22.94
C LEU A 168 -45.34 -15.35 22.41
N THR A 169 -45.49 -15.40 21.09
CA THR A 169 -46.71 -15.91 20.46
C THR A 169 -46.98 -17.39 20.81
N ALA A 170 -45.92 -18.21 20.82
CA ALA A 170 -46.03 -19.60 21.23
C ALA A 170 -46.40 -19.75 22.71
N VAL A 171 -45.78 -18.97 23.61
CA VAL A 171 -46.14 -18.99 25.04
C VAL A 171 -47.59 -18.60 25.26
N LEU A 172 -48.06 -17.54 24.58
CA LEU A 172 -49.46 -17.13 24.65
C LEU A 172 -50.40 -18.23 24.13
N PHE A 173 -50.05 -18.86 23.00
CA PHE A 173 -50.84 -19.93 22.44
C PHE A 173 -50.97 -21.10 23.41
N PHE A 174 -49.90 -21.63 23.95
CA PHE A 174 -49.94 -22.79 24.87
C PHE A 174 -50.59 -22.43 26.22
N HIS A 175 -50.44 -21.19 26.70
CA HIS A 175 -51.13 -20.75 27.91
C HIS A 175 -52.65 -20.72 27.71
N PHE A 176 -53.15 -20.04 26.66
CA PHE A 176 -54.58 -19.85 26.49
C PHE A 176 -55.29 -21.05 25.87
N TYR A 177 -54.65 -21.76 24.95
CA TYR A 177 -55.26 -22.88 24.23
C TYR A 177 -55.11 -24.21 24.96
N GLU A 178 -53.89 -24.54 25.41
CA GLU A 178 -53.62 -25.77 26.18
C GLU A 178 -53.87 -25.60 27.68
N LYS A 179 -54.21 -24.41 28.13
CA LYS A 179 -54.45 -24.06 29.54
C LYS A 179 -53.30 -24.41 30.49
N LEU A 180 -52.07 -24.39 30.00
CA LEU A 180 -50.88 -24.52 30.81
C LEU A 180 -50.71 -23.27 31.70
N SER A 181 -50.05 -23.43 32.86
CA SER A 181 -49.69 -22.26 33.64
C SER A 181 -48.72 -21.34 32.85
N TRP A 182 -48.56 -20.08 33.23
CA TRP A 182 -47.60 -19.18 32.57
C TRP A 182 -46.19 -19.73 32.62
N ILE A 183 -45.79 -20.32 33.74
CA ILE A 183 -44.46 -20.89 33.95
C ILE A 183 -44.30 -22.13 33.06
N ASP A 184 -45.24 -23.03 33.04
CA ASP A 184 -45.20 -24.28 32.25
C ASP A 184 -45.21 -23.99 30.74
N SER A 185 -45.99 -23.00 30.29
CA SER A 185 -46.02 -22.55 28.89
C SER A 185 -44.64 -21.99 28.47
N PHE A 186 -44.06 -21.13 29.29
CA PHE A 186 -42.75 -20.56 29.04
C PHE A 186 -41.64 -21.64 29.07
N TYR A 187 -41.67 -22.52 30.08
CA TYR A 187 -40.75 -23.65 30.19
C TYR A 187 -40.85 -24.57 28.96
N PHE A 188 -42.02 -25.01 28.57
CA PHE A 188 -42.25 -25.88 27.42
C PHE A 188 -41.69 -25.24 26.13
N VAL A 189 -42.00 -23.96 25.89
CA VAL A 189 -41.52 -23.26 24.70
C VAL A 189 -40.01 -23.15 24.72
N ILE A 190 -39.39 -22.79 25.85
CA ILE A 190 -37.92 -22.66 25.93
C ILE A 190 -37.23 -24.01 25.77
N VAL A 191 -37.69 -25.07 26.42
CA VAL A 191 -37.14 -26.42 26.28
C VAL A 191 -37.27 -26.94 24.85
N THR A 192 -38.35 -26.62 24.17
CA THR A 192 -38.59 -26.98 22.76
C THR A 192 -37.69 -26.18 21.83
N VAL A 193 -37.61 -24.86 22.00
CA VAL A 193 -36.75 -23.95 21.23
C VAL A 193 -35.26 -24.27 21.41
N ALA A 194 -34.86 -24.58 22.65
CA ALA A 194 -33.48 -24.97 22.96
C ALA A 194 -33.13 -26.40 22.47
N THR A 195 -34.09 -27.10 21.85
CA THR A 195 -33.93 -28.49 21.36
C THR A 195 -33.59 -29.51 22.44
N VAL A 196 -33.87 -29.20 23.71
CA VAL A 196 -33.62 -30.12 24.86
C VAL A 196 -34.68 -31.21 24.95
N GLY A 197 -36.00 -30.84 24.93
CA GLY A 197 -37.11 -31.75 24.84
C GLY A 197 -37.17 -32.82 25.93
N TYR A 198 -37.18 -32.44 27.21
CA TYR A 198 -37.24 -33.42 28.33
C TYR A 198 -38.43 -34.34 28.26
N GLY A 199 -39.56 -33.94 27.63
CA GLY A 199 -40.75 -34.78 27.45
C GLY A 199 -41.68 -34.85 28.66
N ASP A 200 -41.36 -34.14 29.72
CA ASP A 200 -42.18 -33.99 30.95
C ASP A 200 -43.49 -33.24 30.67
N ILE A 201 -43.45 -32.20 29.81
CA ILE A 201 -44.61 -31.58 29.18
C ILE A 201 -44.57 -31.93 27.70
N ASN A 202 -45.58 -32.60 27.20
CA ASN A 202 -45.65 -33.05 25.81
C ASN A 202 -47.05 -32.90 25.21
N LEU A 203 -47.13 -32.94 23.88
CA LEU A 203 -48.35 -32.76 23.13
C LEU A 203 -49.02 -34.11 22.68
N ALA A 204 -48.64 -35.25 23.30
CA ALA A 204 -49.12 -36.57 22.83
C ALA A 204 -50.63 -36.68 22.89
N ALA A 205 -51.25 -36.19 23.98
CA ALA A 205 -52.73 -36.21 24.20
C ALA A 205 -53.41 -34.91 23.73
N SER A 206 -52.68 -33.92 23.21
CA SER A 206 -53.19 -32.61 22.80
C SER A 206 -53.93 -32.67 21.45
N SER A 207 -54.68 -31.64 21.16
CA SER A 207 -55.42 -31.47 19.90
C SER A 207 -54.50 -31.46 18.66
N PRO A 208 -55.04 -31.80 17.46
CA PRO A 208 -54.27 -31.68 16.24
C PRO A 208 -53.71 -30.27 15.99
N LEU A 209 -54.42 -29.22 16.41
CA LEU A 209 -53.98 -27.84 16.26
C LEU A 209 -52.73 -27.54 17.12
N SER A 210 -52.72 -28.05 18.34
CA SER A 210 -51.56 -27.91 19.23
C SER A 210 -50.32 -28.64 18.70
N LYS A 211 -50.50 -29.80 18.08
CA LYS A 211 -49.41 -30.54 17.43
C LYS A 211 -48.88 -29.79 16.23
N ILE A 212 -49.74 -29.18 15.41
CA ILE A 212 -49.33 -28.33 14.29
C ILE A 212 -48.56 -27.08 14.81
N ALA A 213 -49.06 -26.41 15.85
CA ALA A 213 -48.39 -25.27 16.46
C ALA A 213 -46.99 -25.67 17.00
N GLY A 214 -46.88 -26.85 17.62
CA GLY A 214 -45.60 -27.38 18.07
C GLY A 214 -44.62 -27.63 16.90
N ILE A 215 -45.07 -28.20 15.81
CA ILE A 215 -44.28 -28.42 14.60
C ILE A 215 -43.78 -27.07 14.04
N ILE A 216 -44.67 -26.08 13.93
CA ILE A 216 -44.33 -24.74 13.44
C ILE A 216 -43.26 -24.09 14.38
N LEU A 217 -43.44 -24.24 15.70
CA LEU A 217 -42.49 -23.75 16.69
C LEU A 217 -41.09 -24.37 16.50
N ILE A 218 -41.03 -25.70 16.35
CA ILE A 218 -39.78 -26.45 16.16
C ILE A 218 -39.07 -25.99 14.87
N LEU A 219 -39.79 -25.98 13.74
CA LEU A 219 -39.20 -25.62 12.46
C LEU A 219 -38.75 -24.15 12.43
N SER A 220 -39.59 -23.24 12.95
CA SER A 220 -39.23 -21.82 12.99
C SER A 220 -38.07 -21.54 13.93
N SER A 221 -38.06 -22.12 15.13
CA SER A 221 -36.97 -21.92 16.10
C SER A 221 -35.65 -22.46 15.56
N THR A 222 -35.64 -23.65 14.99
CA THR A 222 -34.46 -24.24 14.35
C THR A 222 -33.91 -23.33 13.24
N PHE A 223 -34.79 -22.82 12.37
CA PHE A 223 -34.43 -21.88 11.31
C PHE A 223 -33.78 -20.59 11.88
N PHE A 224 -34.40 -19.96 12.88
CA PHE A 224 -33.87 -18.75 13.48
C PHE A 224 -32.51 -18.96 14.16
N ILE A 225 -32.34 -20.06 14.89
CA ILE A 225 -31.07 -20.39 15.57
C ILE A 225 -29.95 -20.53 14.55
N TRP A 226 -30.12 -21.34 13.51
CA TRP A 226 -29.12 -21.53 12.48
C TRP A 226 -28.82 -20.25 11.71
N MET A 227 -29.81 -19.42 11.43
CA MET A 227 -29.64 -18.16 10.73
C MET A 227 -28.84 -17.14 11.57
N ILE A 228 -29.17 -17.01 12.86
CA ILE A 228 -28.44 -16.12 13.78
C ILE A 228 -26.99 -16.60 13.96
N PHE A 229 -26.79 -17.92 14.10
CA PHE A 229 -25.47 -18.52 14.21
C PHE A 229 -24.63 -18.26 12.96
N SER A 230 -25.18 -18.52 11.77
CA SER A 230 -24.50 -18.28 10.49
C SER A 230 -24.08 -16.82 10.32
N LEU A 231 -24.98 -15.88 10.58
CA LEU A 231 -24.67 -14.45 10.47
C LEU A 231 -23.66 -13.98 11.51
N THR A 232 -23.64 -14.61 12.69
CA THR A 232 -22.67 -14.27 13.74
C THR A 232 -21.27 -14.75 13.36
N ILE A 233 -21.17 -15.99 12.87
CA ILE A 233 -19.88 -16.53 12.39
C ILE A 233 -19.35 -15.71 11.22
N ASP A 234 -20.19 -15.39 10.23
CA ASP A 234 -19.78 -14.56 9.09
C ASP A 234 -19.20 -13.20 9.55
N ARG A 235 -19.80 -12.58 10.55
CA ARG A 235 -19.26 -11.34 11.14
C ARG A 235 -17.90 -11.52 11.82
N ILE A 236 -17.76 -12.58 12.61
CA ILE A 236 -16.50 -12.86 13.32
C ILE A 236 -15.40 -13.11 12.31
N LEU A 237 -15.66 -13.92 11.28
CA LEU A 237 -14.69 -14.23 10.22
C LEU A 237 -14.31 -12.99 9.42
N LYS A 238 -15.29 -12.20 8.97
CA LYS A 238 -15.04 -10.93 8.26
C LYS A 238 -14.22 -9.98 9.11
N LYS A 239 -14.53 -9.83 10.39
CA LYS A 239 -13.78 -8.98 11.29
C LYS A 239 -12.33 -9.45 11.45
N ARG A 240 -12.10 -10.77 11.60
CA ARG A 240 -10.74 -11.34 11.70
C ARG A 240 -9.95 -11.11 10.42
N ILE A 241 -10.53 -11.37 9.25
CA ILE A 241 -9.89 -11.13 7.95
C ILE A 241 -9.55 -9.64 7.80
N MET A 242 -10.48 -8.74 8.10
CA MET A 242 -10.23 -7.29 8.01
C MET A 242 -9.11 -6.84 8.95
N LEU A 243 -9.04 -7.40 10.16
CA LEU A 243 -7.95 -7.09 11.09
C LEU A 243 -6.61 -7.65 10.61
N ALA A 244 -6.59 -8.86 10.03
CA ALA A 244 -5.38 -9.46 9.45
C ALA A 244 -4.84 -8.63 8.28
N LEU A 245 -5.73 -8.04 7.47
CA LEU A 245 -5.37 -7.11 6.39
C LEU A 245 -5.06 -5.68 6.91
N GLY A 246 -5.05 -5.44 8.22
CA GLY A 246 -4.86 -4.10 8.77
C GLY A 246 -6.00 -3.12 8.49
N ARG A 247 -7.12 -3.58 7.89
CA ARG A 247 -8.30 -2.76 7.55
C ARG A 247 -9.15 -2.47 8.79
N LYS A 248 -8.54 -1.85 9.78
CA LYS A 248 -9.20 -1.35 11.01
C LYS A 248 -9.25 0.18 10.95
N LYS A 249 -10.19 0.78 11.68
CA LYS A 249 -10.18 2.23 11.86
C LYS A 249 -9.12 2.59 12.91
N TYR A 250 -8.16 3.40 12.48
CA TYR A 250 -7.12 3.93 13.36
C TYR A 250 -7.63 5.20 14.07
N HIS A 251 -7.17 5.41 15.28
CA HIS A 251 -7.50 6.60 16.09
C HIS A 251 -6.23 7.37 16.51
N LEU A 252 -5.14 7.15 15.80
CA LEU A 252 -3.89 7.88 16.01
C LEU A 252 -4.08 9.35 15.68
N LYS A 253 -3.36 10.20 16.42
CA LYS A 253 -3.28 11.64 16.18
C LYS A 253 -1.83 12.02 15.99
N ASP A 254 -1.60 13.11 15.28
CA ASP A 254 -0.25 13.64 15.02
C ASP A 254 0.71 12.59 14.48
N HIS A 255 0.18 11.72 13.59
CA HIS A 255 0.91 10.67 12.91
C HIS A 255 1.17 11.03 11.46
N ILE A 256 2.02 10.26 10.80
CA ILE A 256 2.32 10.38 9.39
C ILE A 256 1.62 9.26 8.64
N VAL A 257 0.96 9.60 7.54
CA VAL A 257 0.40 8.61 6.60
C VAL A 257 1.35 8.49 5.41
N LEU A 258 1.89 7.30 5.19
CA LEU A 258 2.77 6.99 4.06
C LEU A 258 2.03 6.09 3.07
N CYS A 259 1.82 6.59 1.85
CA CYS A 259 1.18 5.85 0.76
C CYS A 259 2.22 5.29 -0.21
N GLY A 260 2.22 3.96 -0.34
CA GLY A 260 3.14 3.19 -1.18
C GLY A 260 4.35 2.65 -0.42
N LEU A 261 4.43 1.31 -0.30
CA LEU A 261 5.54 0.59 0.31
C LEU A 261 6.41 -0.10 -0.76
N GLY A 262 6.74 0.67 -1.81
CA GLY A 262 7.74 0.29 -2.81
C GLY A 262 9.16 0.53 -2.31
N ARG A 263 10.14 0.58 -3.24
CA ARG A 263 11.56 0.79 -2.93
C ARG A 263 11.81 2.10 -2.15
N LEU A 264 11.25 3.22 -2.61
CA LEU A 264 11.39 4.51 -1.95
C LEU A 264 10.61 4.54 -0.62
N GLY A 265 9.37 4.05 -0.62
CA GLY A 265 8.55 3.99 0.59
C GLY A 265 9.17 3.15 1.70
N TYR A 266 9.91 2.08 1.34
CA TYR A 266 10.67 1.28 2.30
C TYR A 266 11.67 2.15 3.10
N PHE A 267 12.55 2.88 2.41
CA PHE A 267 13.56 3.69 3.10
C PHE A 267 12.97 4.88 3.85
N ILE A 268 11.90 5.48 3.33
CA ILE A 268 11.17 6.54 4.05
C ILE A 268 10.55 5.98 5.33
N ALA A 269 9.86 4.82 5.26
CA ALA A 269 9.25 4.19 6.43
C ALA A 269 10.30 3.82 7.48
N GLU A 270 11.43 3.24 7.04
CA GLU A 270 12.53 2.87 7.92
C GLU A 270 13.10 4.09 8.64
N GLU A 271 13.38 5.19 7.94
CA GLU A 271 13.91 6.41 8.52
C GLU A 271 12.92 7.10 9.47
N LEU A 272 11.62 7.12 9.13
CA LEU A 272 10.58 7.65 10.01
C LEU A 272 10.49 6.87 11.32
N LEU A 273 10.51 5.53 11.25
CA LEU A 273 10.47 4.69 12.45
C LEU A 273 11.74 4.82 13.30
N GLN A 274 12.91 4.94 12.67
CA GLN A 274 14.18 5.20 13.39
C GLN A 274 14.17 6.55 14.13
N LYS A 275 13.48 7.56 13.60
CA LYS A 275 13.25 8.85 14.25
C LYS A 275 12.14 8.81 15.32
N GLY A 276 11.54 7.66 15.56
CA GLY A 276 10.46 7.49 16.54
C GLY A 276 9.11 8.06 16.11
N GLU A 277 8.91 8.30 14.82
CA GLU A 277 7.66 8.82 14.29
C GLU A 277 6.56 7.74 14.27
N ARG A 278 5.32 8.15 14.55
CA ARG A 278 4.16 7.26 14.40
C ARG A 278 3.71 7.25 12.96
N VAL A 279 3.79 6.10 12.31
CA VAL A 279 3.52 5.95 10.87
C VAL A 279 2.40 4.94 10.63
N ILE A 280 1.43 5.32 9.81
CA ILE A 280 0.49 4.39 9.18
C ILE A 280 0.89 4.26 7.72
N ILE A 281 1.23 3.04 7.31
CA ILE A 281 1.61 2.72 5.93
C ILE A 281 0.38 2.20 5.19
N ILE A 282 0.04 2.83 4.08
CA ILE A 282 -1.00 2.36 3.15
C ILE A 282 -0.30 1.68 1.98
N GLU A 283 -0.58 0.39 1.80
CA GLU A 283 -0.06 -0.40 0.68
C GLU A 283 -1.22 -1.16 0.02
N GLN A 284 -1.25 -1.13 -1.32
CA GLN A 284 -2.32 -1.80 -2.08
C GLN A 284 -2.07 -3.29 -2.24
N ASN A 285 -0.81 -3.67 -2.42
CA ASN A 285 -0.41 -5.07 -2.63
C ASN A 285 -0.28 -5.81 -1.30
N GLU A 286 -1.23 -6.71 -1.01
CA GLU A 286 -1.20 -7.54 0.20
C GLU A 286 -0.05 -8.56 0.24
N ASN A 287 0.58 -8.84 -0.90
CA ASN A 287 1.72 -9.74 -1.03
C ASN A 287 3.07 -8.99 -1.11
N SER A 288 3.10 -7.70 -0.75
CA SER A 288 4.37 -6.96 -0.74
C SER A 288 5.33 -7.58 0.28
N ARG A 289 6.55 -7.89 -0.20
CA ARG A 289 7.62 -8.53 0.60
C ARG A 289 8.07 -7.70 1.82
N TYR A 290 7.72 -6.43 1.87
CA TYR A 290 8.15 -5.53 2.94
C TYR A 290 7.15 -5.46 4.12
N LEU A 291 5.92 -5.96 3.96
CA LEU A 291 4.86 -5.83 4.96
C LEU A 291 5.23 -6.44 6.31
N ASP A 292 5.76 -7.67 6.29
CA ASP A 292 6.06 -8.38 7.53
C ASP A 292 7.23 -7.75 8.29
N TYR A 293 8.22 -7.23 7.57
CA TYR A 293 9.32 -6.49 8.16
C TYR A 293 8.83 -5.25 8.93
N PHE A 294 8.00 -4.43 8.33
CA PHE A 294 7.48 -3.23 8.99
C PHE A 294 6.47 -3.53 10.10
N ARG A 295 5.70 -4.63 10.00
CA ARG A 295 4.88 -5.11 11.12
C ARG A 295 5.71 -5.49 12.33
N GLN A 296 6.83 -6.18 12.13
CA GLN A 296 7.76 -6.54 13.20
C GLN A 296 8.43 -5.31 13.84
N LEU A 297 8.67 -4.25 13.08
CA LEU A 297 9.16 -2.97 13.58
C LEU A 297 8.08 -2.14 14.29
N GLY A 298 6.84 -2.62 14.36
CA GLY A 298 5.75 -1.95 15.05
C GLY A 298 5.01 -0.88 14.23
N ALA A 299 5.22 -0.84 12.91
CA ALA A 299 4.45 0.05 12.05
C ALA A 299 2.99 -0.41 11.92
N ASP A 300 2.07 0.54 11.94
CA ASP A 300 0.68 0.28 11.58
C ASP A 300 0.55 0.21 10.04
N ILE A 301 -0.05 -0.87 9.53
CA ILE A 301 -0.19 -1.09 8.09
C ILE A 301 -1.65 -1.26 7.74
N TYR A 302 -2.10 -0.52 6.73
CA TYR A 302 -3.42 -0.64 6.13
C TYR A 302 -3.30 -1.16 4.69
N ILE A 303 -3.88 -2.32 4.40
CA ILE A 303 -3.89 -2.88 3.05
C ILE A 303 -5.09 -2.31 2.29
N GLY A 304 -4.83 -1.43 1.33
CA GLY A 304 -5.88 -0.81 0.53
C GLY A 304 -5.36 0.24 -0.45
N ASP A 305 -6.27 0.75 -1.28
CA ASP A 305 -5.98 1.82 -2.24
C ASP A 305 -6.11 3.18 -1.56
N GLY A 306 -5.00 3.92 -1.47
CA GLY A 306 -4.93 5.25 -0.84
C GLY A 306 -5.79 6.33 -1.50
N ARG A 307 -6.26 6.12 -2.74
CA ARG A 307 -7.20 7.03 -3.42
C ARG A 307 -8.60 7.00 -2.81
N LEU A 308 -8.96 5.91 -2.17
CA LEU A 308 -10.31 5.71 -1.64
C LEU A 308 -10.52 6.53 -0.37
N SER A 309 -11.56 7.35 -0.35
CA SER A 309 -11.95 8.16 0.83
C SER A 309 -12.13 7.31 2.10
N LYS A 310 -12.61 6.06 1.94
CA LYS A 310 -12.73 5.15 3.08
C LYS A 310 -11.38 4.78 3.69
N VAL A 311 -10.35 4.56 2.89
CA VAL A 311 -8.99 4.23 3.36
C VAL A 311 -8.40 5.41 4.10
N LEU A 312 -8.58 6.63 3.58
CA LEU A 312 -8.13 7.87 4.21
C LEU A 312 -8.88 8.14 5.54
N ASP A 313 -10.20 7.85 5.62
CA ASP A 313 -10.96 7.93 6.87
C ASP A 313 -10.52 6.87 7.89
N ASP A 314 -10.33 5.63 7.44
CA ASP A 314 -9.91 4.53 8.31
C ASP A 314 -8.49 4.75 8.87
N THR A 315 -7.60 5.39 8.12
CA THR A 315 -6.24 5.77 8.55
C THR A 315 -6.19 7.10 9.32
N ASN A 316 -7.35 7.69 9.59
CA ASN A 316 -7.52 8.94 10.35
C ASN A 316 -6.68 10.11 9.82
N VAL A 317 -6.67 10.30 8.49
CA VAL A 317 -5.96 11.41 7.83
C VAL A 317 -6.39 12.77 8.39
N ALA A 318 -7.63 12.88 8.88
CA ALA A 318 -8.16 14.10 9.51
C ALA A 318 -7.34 14.60 10.72
N GLU A 319 -6.66 13.72 11.44
CA GLU A 319 -5.82 14.03 12.60
C GLU A 319 -4.34 13.73 12.33
N ALA A 320 -3.96 13.47 11.08
CA ALA A 320 -2.57 13.22 10.69
C ALA A 320 -1.79 14.53 10.59
N ARG A 321 -0.52 14.54 11.00
CA ARG A 321 0.39 15.67 10.84
C ARG A 321 0.79 15.90 9.39
N ALA A 322 1.01 14.82 8.65
CA ALA A 322 1.42 14.85 7.26
C ALA A 322 0.99 13.60 6.50
N LEU A 323 0.91 13.74 5.18
CA LEU A 323 0.79 12.63 4.25
C LEU A 323 1.92 12.68 3.23
N ILE A 324 2.62 11.56 3.11
CA ILE A 324 3.68 11.33 2.13
C ILE A 324 3.16 10.31 1.12
N SER A 325 3.11 10.65 -0.16
CA SER A 325 2.71 9.71 -1.22
C SER A 325 3.85 9.50 -2.22
N VAL A 326 4.29 8.23 -2.35
CA VAL A 326 5.48 7.85 -3.12
C VAL A 326 5.23 6.66 -4.06
N ILE A 327 4.03 6.53 -4.53
CA ILE A 327 3.63 5.56 -5.55
C ILE A 327 4.34 5.91 -6.87
N ASN A 328 4.63 4.91 -7.71
CA ASN A 328 5.33 5.13 -8.99
C ASN A 328 4.38 5.64 -10.10
N ASP A 329 3.51 6.60 -9.75
CA ASP A 329 2.55 7.24 -10.64
C ASP A 329 2.21 8.63 -10.10
N ASP A 330 2.54 9.68 -10.85
CA ASP A 330 2.35 11.07 -10.45
C ASP A 330 0.87 11.42 -10.27
N SER A 331 0.00 10.88 -11.13
CA SER A 331 -1.44 11.14 -11.07
C SER A 331 -2.07 10.54 -9.84
N ILE A 332 -1.65 9.33 -9.45
CA ILE A 332 -2.11 8.65 -8.23
C ILE A 332 -1.65 9.44 -6.99
N ASN A 333 -0.39 9.87 -6.96
CA ASN A 333 0.14 10.66 -5.84
C ASN A 333 -0.63 11.97 -5.66
N LEU A 334 -0.94 12.64 -6.78
CA LEU A 334 -1.73 13.86 -6.78
C LEU A 334 -3.16 13.62 -6.31
N GLU A 335 -3.82 12.57 -6.80
CA GLU A 335 -5.20 12.21 -6.40
C GLU A 335 -5.28 11.92 -4.91
N ILE A 336 -4.36 11.15 -4.35
CA ILE A 336 -4.27 10.87 -2.90
C ILE A 336 -4.10 12.17 -2.12
N GLY A 337 -3.21 13.05 -2.56
CA GLY A 337 -2.97 14.33 -1.90
C GLY A 337 -4.22 15.22 -1.87
N LEU A 338 -4.90 15.36 -3.00
CA LEU A 338 -6.12 16.16 -3.12
C LEU A 338 -7.27 15.57 -2.31
N ASN A 339 -7.47 14.25 -2.36
CA ASN A 339 -8.48 13.58 -1.56
C ASN A 339 -8.21 13.73 -0.06
N SER A 340 -6.95 13.71 0.37
CA SER A 340 -6.57 13.90 1.78
C SER A 340 -6.92 15.29 2.29
N ARG A 341 -6.82 16.32 1.47
CA ARG A 341 -7.24 17.69 1.82
C ARG A 341 -8.73 17.83 2.08
N SER A 342 -9.53 16.98 1.49
CA SER A 342 -10.96 16.95 1.76
C SER A 342 -11.26 16.55 3.22
N PHE A 343 -10.36 15.82 3.87
CA PHE A 343 -10.45 15.44 5.29
C PHE A 343 -9.79 16.47 6.19
N GLN A 344 -8.63 16.98 5.79
CA GLN A 344 -7.88 17.98 6.55
C GLN A 344 -7.28 19.02 5.58
N PRO A 345 -7.91 20.16 5.40
CA PRO A 345 -7.47 21.19 4.47
C PRO A 345 -6.02 21.67 4.68
N GLY A 346 -5.56 21.69 5.92
CA GLY A 346 -4.21 22.12 6.30
C GLY A 346 -3.17 21.01 6.39
N ILE A 347 -3.50 19.77 5.99
CA ILE A 347 -2.54 18.65 6.06
C ILE A 347 -1.29 18.95 5.25
N ARG A 348 -0.11 18.67 5.81
CA ARG A 348 1.16 18.75 5.08
C ARG A 348 1.22 17.62 4.05
N LEU A 349 1.32 17.97 2.76
CA LEU A 349 1.43 17.04 1.66
C LEU A 349 2.85 17.04 1.09
N ILE A 350 3.46 15.85 1.02
CA ILE A 350 4.75 15.60 0.40
C ILE A 350 4.51 14.53 -0.66
N LEU A 351 4.58 14.94 -1.93
CA LEU A 351 4.23 14.07 -3.05
C LEU A 351 5.46 13.81 -3.92
N ARG A 352 5.65 12.55 -4.28
CA ARG A 352 6.59 12.19 -5.34
C ARG A 352 5.98 12.59 -6.67
N ILE A 353 6.61 13.51 -7.39
CA ILE A 353 6.24 13.92 -8.75
C ILE A 353 7.51 13.92 -9.58
N PHE A 354 7.47 13.21 -10.69
CA PHE A 354 8.61 13.10 -11.59
C PHE A 354 8.69 14.31 -12.52
N ASP A 355 7.56 14.72 -13.11
CA ASP A 355 7.50 15.84 -14.05
C ASP A 355 7.65 17.18 -13.31
N GLU A 356 8.81 17.81 -13.50
CA GLU A 356 9.14 19.07 -12.83
C GLU A 356 8.25 20.25 -13.28
N GLN A 357 7.79 20.25 -14.52
CA GLN A 357 6.88 21.30 -15.01
C GLN A 357 5.50 21.13 -14.41
N ILE A 358 5.03 19.88 -14.33
CA ILE A 358 3.79 19.54 -13.61
C ILE A 358 3.96 19.86 -12.13
N ALA A 359 5.07 19.49 -11.50
CA ALA A 359 5.35 19.78 -10.11
C ALA A 359 5.27 21.28 -9.77
N LYS A 360 5.86 22.16 -10.62
CA LYS A 360 5.76 23.61 -10.45
C LYS A 360 4.33 24.12 -10.55
N LYS A 361 3.59 23.67 -11.56
CA LYS A 361 2.18 24.05 -11.74
C LYS A 361 1.29 23.57 -10.59
N ILE A 362 1.48 22.33 -10.15
CA ILE A 362 0.77 21.73 -9.03
C ILE A 362 1.01 22.53 -7.73
N LYS A 363 2.26 22.91 -7.47
CA LYS A 363 2.63 23.75 -6.32
C LYS A 363 1.95 25.13 -6.38
N GLU A 364 1.86 25.71 -7.56
CA GLU A 364 1.29 27.03 -7.78
C GLU A 364 -0.24 27.04 -7.69
N TYR A 365 -0.92 26.11 -8.41
CA TYR A 365 -2.38 26.10 -8.54
C TYR A 365 -3.10 25.32 -7.45
N LEU A 366 -2.49 24.26 -6.91
CA LEU A 366 -3.14 23.34 -5.98
C LEU A 366 -2.63 23.46 -4.54
N ASN A 367 -1.76 24.43 -4.26
CA ASN A 367 -1.25 24.69 -2.91
C ASN A 367 -0.62 23.44 -2.25
N ILE A 368 0.04 22.56 -3.02
CA ILE A 368 0.74 21.40 -2.47
C ILE A 368 2.04 21.88 -1.83
N HIS A 369 2.32 21.43 -0.61
CA HIS A 369 3.43 21.93 0.18
C HIS A 369 4.79 21.63 -0.43
N LEU A 370 4.97 20.37 -0.87
CA LEU A 370 6.21 19.95 -1.48
C LEU A 370 5.99 18.83 -2.49
N THR A 371 6.60 19.01 -3.66
CA THR A 371 6.76 17.96 -4.68
C THR A 371 8.24 17.64 -4.78
N LEU A 372 8.59 16.37 -4.72
CA LEU A 372 9.97 15.89 -4.81
C LEU A 372 10.11 14.86 -5.91
N SER A 373 11.16 14.98 -6.71
CA SER A 373 11.57 13.98 -7.68
C SER A 373 12.70 13.14 -7.09
N ALA A 374 12.41 11.86 -6.83
CA ALA A 374 13.42 10.95 -6.32
C ALA A 374 14.57 10.71 -7.30
N SER A 375 14.29 10.81 -8.60
CA SER A 375 15.31 10.70 -9.66
C SER A 375 16.23 11.92 -9.72
N ASP A 376 15.71 13.15 -9.52
CA ASP A 376 16.54 14.36 -9.50
C ASP A 376 17.46 14.42 -8.28
N ILE A 377 16.97 13.91 -7.14
CA ILE A 377 17.81 13.83 -5.93
C ILE A 377 18.93 12.80 -6.13
N ALA A 378 18.62 11.67 -6.75
CA ALA A 378 19.58 10.60 -6.95
C ALA A 378 20.59 10.93 -8.08
N ASP A 379 20.15 11.54 -9.19
CA ASP A 379 21.01 11.81 -10.35
C ASP A 379 22.19 12.72 -10.00
N GLU A 380 22.01 13.64 -9.04
CA GLU A 380 23.07 14.50 -8.57
C GLU A 380 24.25 13.70 -8.02
N LYS A 381 23.96 12.66 -7.23
CA LYS A 381 24.98 11.77 -6.68
C LYS A 381 25.70 10.95 -7.76
N PHE A 382 24.96 10.51 -8.77
CA PHE A 382 25.55 9.81 -9.92
C PHE A 382 26.40 10.74 -10.77
N TYR A 383 26.00 11.99 -10.96
CA TYR A 383 26.78 12.97 -11.70
C TYR A 383 28.04 13.44 -10.97
N GLU A 384 28.01 13.54 -9.63
CA GLU A 384 29.17 13.90 -8.82
C GLU A 384 30.40 12.98 -9.02
N VAL A 385 30.18 11.71 -9.38
CA VAL A 385 31.24 10.72 -9.63
C VAL A 385 32.15 11.13 -10.82
N LEU A 386 31.66 11.98 -11.72
CA LEU A 386 32.42 12.45 -12.87
C LEU A 386 33.36 13.62 -12.56
N LYS A 387 33.15 14.32 -11.44
CA LYS A 387 33.96 15.45 -11.00
C LYS A 387 35.19 14.95 -10.28
#